data_deb8d670775078d82a5415f1db36eb73
#
_entry.id   deb8d670775078d82a5415f1db36eb73
#
_cell.length_a   1.000
_cell.length_b   1.000
_cell.length_c   1.000
_cell.angle_alpha   90.00
_cell.angle_beta   90.00
_cell.angle_gamma   90.00
#
_symmetry.space_group_name_H-M   'P 1'
#
loop_
_entity.id
_entity.type
_entity.pdbx_description
1 polymer ?
#
loop_
_entity_poly.entity_id
_entity_poly.type
_entity_poly.pdbx_seq_one_letter_code
_entity_poly.pdbx_strand_id
1 'polypeptide(L)'
;MRVAFLGLGRMGVAMASHVARADHELVVWNRTRGKAGPLVELGAKEAGSVAEAVDGAERIVVMLFGPDSVRAVLPEMIAAALPGALVIDSTTVGPQAAQEFEKACTAAGLRYVDAPVAGSTGPATEGTLGVLVGGSEPDYDDARPLLSLWGAPEKIRRVGAVGAGSAMKLCVNQGLGVMAAGLGESLRLGRDLGLDRAALLDALASTTYGWLLGQKRPMLESQDYSATTFSLDLLAKDLDLALQAGDTDLAVTRASYEGARRALAAGHSGEDYAALAGHLADEAAADPPR
;
A
#
# COMPACT_ATOMS: atom_id res chain seq x y z
N MET A 1 -2.29 -21.75 15.02
CA MET A 1 -1.62 -22.00 13.72
C MET A 1 -0.30 -21.24 13.68
N ARG A 2 0.64 -21.69 12.86
CA ARG A 2 1.89 -20.98 12.60
C ARG A 2 1.73 -20.02 11.41
N VAL A 3 2.06 -18.76 11.64
CA VAL A 3 1.95 -17.68 10.65
C VAL A 3 3.34 -17.10 10.38
N ALA A 4 3.73 -17.02 9.11
CA ALA A 4 4.88 -16.26 8.66
C ALA A 4 4.42 -14.87 8.20
N PHE A 5 5.16 -13.82 8.57
CA PHE A 5 4.87 -12.45 8.09
C PHE A 5 6.13 -11.85 7.46
N LEU A 6 6.08 -11.62 6.16
CA LEU A 6 7.20 -11.13 5.36
C LEU A 6 7.00 -9.65 5.03
N GLY A 7 7.87 -8.82 5.60
CA GLY A 7 7.88 -7.37 5.40
C GLY A 7 7.38 -6.59 6.62
N LEU A 8 8.30 -5.87 7.24
CA LEU A 8 8.08 -5.08 8.46
C LEU A 8 8.27 -3.58 8.19
N GLY A 9 7.62 -3.10 7.13
CA GLY A 9 7.40 -1.67 6.93
C GLY A 9 6.36 -1.12 7.92
N ARG A 10 6.00 0.17 7.80
CA ARG A 10 4.99 0.81 8.67
C ARG A 10 3.69 -0.01 8.77
N MET A 11 3.14 -0.42 7.63
CA MET A 11 1.92 -1.24 7.58
C MET A 11 2.16 -2.65 8.12
N GLY A 12 3.27 -3.29 7.71
CA GLY A 12 3.59 -4.66 8.10
C GLY A 12 3.74 -4.83 9.61
N VAL A 13 4.44 -3.91 10.29
CA VAL A 13 4.57 -3.94 11.76
C VAL A 13 3.20 -3.79 12.42
N ALA A 14 2.36 -2.85 11.97
CA ALA A 14 1.03 -2.65 12.54
C ALA A 14 0.14 -3.90 12.37
N MET A 15 0.09 -4.46 11.15
CA MET A 15 -0.70 -5.67 10.86
C MET A 15 -0.17 -6.90 11.63
N ALA A 16 1.15 -7.13 11.63
CA ALA A 16 1.77 -8.24 12.34
C ALA A 16 1.59 -8.16 13.87
N SER A 17 1.48 -6.94 14.43
CA SER A 17 1.20 -6.74 15.85
C SER A 17 -0.16 -7.31 16.27
N HIS A 18 -1.16 -7.29 15.40
CA HIS A 18 -2.45 -7.94 15.67
C HIS A 18 -2.32 -9.46 15.68
N VAL A 19 -1.52 -10.03 14.77
CA VAL A 19 -1.23 -11.47 14.73
C VAL A 19 -0.48 -11.89 15.99
N ALA A 20 0.52 -11.10 16.42
CA ALA A 20 1.30 -11.39 17.64
C ALA A 20 0.45 -11.35 18.94
N ARG A 21 -0.60 -10.53 18.96
CA ARG A 21 -1.54 -10.46 20.10
C ARG A 21 -2.62 -11.54 20.09
N ALA A 22 -2.79 -12.20 18.94
CA ALA A 22 -3.70 -13.33 18.82
C ALA A 22 -2.99 -14.63 19.21
N ASP A 23 -3.75 -15.71 19.43
CA ASP A 23 -3.20 -17.02 19.81
C ASP A 23 -2.61 -17.75 18.58
N HIS A 24 -1.51 -17.17 18.03
CA HIS A 24 -0.79 -17.70 16.88
C HIS A 24 0.72 -17.72 17.14
N GLU A 25 1.41 -18.73 16.62
CA GLU A 25 2.87 -18.71 16.54
C GLU A 25 3.26 -17.82 15.35
N LEU A 26 3.79 -16.64 15.65
CA LEU A 26 4.20 -15.67 14.61
C LEU A 26 5.72 -15.71 14.40
N VAL A 27 6.12 -15.93 13.16
CA VAL A 27 7.51 -15.77 12.70
C VAL A 27 7.56 -14.63 11.70
N VAL A 28 8.44 -13.68 11.93
CA VAL A 28 8.54 -12.47 11.12
C VAL A 28 9.88 -12.36 10.42
N TRP A 29 9.86 -11.82 9.21
CA TRP A 29 11.07 -11.53 8.46
C TRP A 29 11.02 -10.18 7.77
N ASN A 30 12.15 -9.51 7.73
CA ASN A 30 12.33 -8.29 6.93
C ASN A 30 13.75 -8.23 6.36
N ARG A 31 13.87 -7.77 5.12
CA ARG A 31 15.17 -7.61 4.43
C ARG A 31 16.17 -6.79 5.25
N THR A 32 15.72 -5.68 5.83
CA THR A 32 16.54 -4.87 6.73
C THR A 32 16.29 -5.33 8.16
N ARG A 33 17.33 -5.81 8.83
CA ARG A 33 17.27 -6.26 10.23
C ARG A 33 16.91 -5.11 11.19
N GLY A 34 16.48 -5.46 12.41
CA GLY A 34 16.18 -4.50 13.46
C GLY A 34 14.77 -3.88 13.40
N LYS A 35 13.92 -4.35 12.48
CA LYS A 35 12.51 -3.92 12.41
C LYS A 35 11.57 -4.78 13.26
N ALA A 36 12.00 -5.97 13.68
CA ALA A 36 11.17 -6.93 14.41
C ALA A 36 11.03 -6.63 15.92
N GLY A 37 11.86 -5.77 16.51
CA GLY A 37 11.91 -5.52 17.95
C GLY A 37 10.53 -5.41 18.62
N PRO A 38 9.64 -4.52 18.18
CA PRO A 38 8.29 -4.39 18.78
C PRO A 38 7.43 -5.66 18.69
N LEU A 39 7.66 -6.51 17.69
CA LEU A 39 6.94 -7.78 17.52
C LEU A 39 7.53 -8.88 18.38
N VAL A 40 8.86 -8.89 18.55
CA VAL A 40 9.56 -9.81 19.45
C VAL A 40 9.15 -9.59 20.90
N GLU A 41 8.95 -8.34 21.32
CA GLU A 41 8.39 -7.99 22.64
C GLU A 41 6.96 -8.54 22.84
N LEU A 42 6.22 -8.75 21.74
CA LEU A 42 4.90 -9.37 21.73
C LEU A 42 4.95 -10.90 21.57
N GLY A 43 6.14 -11.51 21.56
CA GLY A 43 6.33 -12.96 21.48
C GLY A 43 6.57 -13.52 20.08
N ALA A 44 6.68 -12.69 19.04
CA ALA A 44 7.05 -13.15 17.71
C ALA A 44 8.52 -13.58 17.64
N LYS A 45 8.84 -14.51 16.72
CA LYS A 45 10.21 -14.93 16.43
C LYS A 45 10.71 -14.19 15.18
N GLU A 46 11.89 -13.57 15.26
CA GLU A 46 12.54 -12.98 14.08
C GLU A 46 13.35 -14.05 13.35
N ALA A 47 13.09 -14.25 12.07
CA ALA A 47 13.82 -15.16 11.21
C ALA A 47 14.99 -14.48 10.51
N GLY A 48 16.07 -15.22 10.26
CA GLY A 48 17.26 -14.75 9.56
C GLY A 48 17.13 -14.77 8.03
N SER A 49 16.19 -15.56 7.50
CA SER A 49 15.90 -15.72 6.07
C SER A 49 14.41 -15.90 5.81
N VAL A 50 14.01 -15.78 4.54
CA VAL A 50 12.62 -16.06 4.11
C VAL A 50 12.31 -17.55 4.35
N ALA A 51 13.24 -18.43 4.01
CA ALA A 51 13.08 -19.88 4.22
C ALA A 51 12.80 -20.22 5.68
N GLU A 52 13.58 -19.67 6.62
CA GLU A 52 13.37 -19.86 8.04
C GLU A 52 12.00 -19.32 8.53
N ALA A 53 11.56 -18.18 7.96
CA ALA A 53 10.29 -17.59 8.33
C ALA A 53 9.11 -18.47 7.93
N VAL A 54 9.13 -19.04 6.73
CA VAL A 54 7.99 -19.79 6.15
C VAL A 54 8.02 -21.28 6.50
N ASP A 55 9.12 -21.80 7.06
CA ASP A 55 9.23 -23.21 7.46
C ASP A 55 8.14 -23.56 8.47
N GLY A 56 7.32 -24.53 8.13
CA GLY A 56 6.19 -24.98 8.95
C GLY A 56 5.00 -24.00 9.03
N ALA A 57 5.02 -22.88 8.30
CA ALA A 57 3.91 -21.92 8.32
C ALA A 57 2.70 -22.42 7.52
N GLU A 58 1.52 -22.38 8.13
CA GLU A 58 0.24 -22.67 7.49
C GLU A 58 -0.28 -21.49 6.69
N ARG A 59 0.07 -20.27 7.11
CA ARG A 59 -0.28 -19.00 6.46
C ARG A 59 0.97 -18.15 6.30
N ILE A 60 1.14 -17.59 5.12
CA ILE A 60 2.28 -16.72 4.79
C ILE A 60 1.73 -15.38 4.34
N VAL A 61 1.87 -14.36 5.17
CA VAL A 61 1.46 -12.99 4.83
C VAL A 61 2.65 -12.25 4.22
N VAL A 62 2.42 -11.64 3.06
CA VAL A 62 3.43 -10.85 2.36
C VAL A 62 2.97 -9.39 2.35
N MET A 63 3.80 -8.47 2.87
CA MET A 63 3.53 -7.02 2.88
C MET A 63 4.81 -6.25 2.57
N LEU A 64 5.14 -6.17 1.29
CA LEU A 64 6.39 -5.63 0.77
C LEU A 64 6.16 -4.32 0.00
N PHE A 65 7.22 -3.77 -0.58
CA PHE A 65 7.15 -2.48 -1.28
C PHE A 65 6.35 -2.57 -2.60
N GLY A 66 6.53 -3.63 -3.37
CA GLY A 66 5.91 -3.79 -4.67
C GLY A 66 6.29 -5.11 -5.35
N PRO A 67 5.92 -5.30 -6.63
CA PRO A 67 6.04 -6.57 -7.32
C PRO A 67 7.48 -7.10 -7.37
N ASP A 68 8.48 -6.26 -7.59
CA ASP A 68 9.88 -6.69 -7.63
C ASP A 68 10.38 -7.20 -6.28
N SER A 69 9.88 -6.60 -5.19
CA SER A 69 10.20 -7.09 -3.84
C SER A 69 9.58 -8.46 -3.56
N VAL A 70 8.38 -8.72 -4.09
CA VAL A 70 7.74 -10.04 -4.00
C VAL A 70 8.49 -11.05 -4.88
N ARG A 71 8.83 -10.71 -6.13
CA ARG A 71 9.64 -11.57 -7.02
C ARG A 71 10.96 -11.98 -6.39
N ALA A 72 11.60 -11.08 -5.65
CA ALA A 72 12.89 -11.35 -5.01
C ALA A 72 12.80 -12.39 -3.88
N VAL A 73 11.69 -12.49 -3.18
CA VAL A 73 11.49 -13.44 -2.05
C VAL A 73 10.76 -14.72 -2.47
N LEU A 74 10.01 -14.66 -3.57
CA LEU A 74 9.13 -15.74 -4.00
C LEU A 74 9.83 -17.09 -4.20
N PRO A 75 11.01 -17.19 -4.84
CA PRO A 75 11.69 -18.48 -5.03
C PRO A 75 12.08 -19.15 -3.71
N GLU A 76 12.62 -18.39 -2.76
CA GLU A 76 13.03 -18.91 -1.45
C GLU A 76 11.79 -19.31 -0.63
N MET A 77 10.72 -18.48 -0.67
CA MET A 77 9.45 -18.76 -0.03
C MET A 77 8.82 -20.07 -0.53
N ILE A 78 8.73 -20.25 -1.84
CA ILE A 78 8.14 -21.45 -2.46
C ILE A 78 8.94 -22.71 -2.12
N ALA A 79 10.28 -22.62 -2.12
CA ALA A 79 11.14 -23.77 -1.87
C ALA A 79 11.06 -24.30 -0.42
N ALA A 80 10.70 -23.45 0.54
CA ALA A 80 10.70 -23.78 1.97
C ALA A 80 9.29 -23.91 2.58
N ALA A 81 8.25 -23.41 1.91
CA ALA A 81 6.89 -23.42 2.43
C ALA A 81 6.28 -24.83 2.49
N LEU A 82 5.39 -25.06 3.44
CA LEU A 82 4.62 -26.30 3.52
C LEU A 82 3.69 -26.46 2.30
N PRO A 83 3.61 -27.65 1.71
CA PRO A 83 2.57 -27.94 0.70
C PRO A 83 1.18 -27.62 1.24
N GLY A 84 0.37 -26.91 0.44
CA GLY A 84 -0.98 -26.48 0.85
C GLY A 84 -1.01 -25.22 1.72
N ALA A 85 0.11 -24.63 2.10
CA ALA A 85 0.12 -23.33 2.79
C ALA A 85 -0.56 -22.25 1.94
N LEU A 86 -1.27 -21.33 2.59
CA LEU A 86 -1.94 -20.21 1.93
C LEU A 86 -1.08 -18.96 2.02
N VAL A 87 -0.66 -18.45 0.85
CA VAL A 87 0.00 -17.16 0.69
C VAL A 87 -1.06 -16.07 0.60
N ILE A 88 -0.98 -15.08 1.47
CA ILE A 88 -1.85 -13.90 1.54
C ILE A 88 -1.00 -12.69 1.19
N ASP A 89 -1.01 -12.28 -0.06
CA ASP A 89 -0.22 -11.14 -0.53
C ASP A 89 -0.98 -9.84 -0.38
N SER A 90 -0.62 -9.07 0.65
CA SER A 90 -1.17 -7.73 0.91
C SER A 90 -0.38 -6.61 0.25
N THR A 91 0.64 -6.94 -0.54
CA THR A 91 1.44 -5.98 -1.31
C THR A 91 0.63 -5.40 -2.48
N THR A 92 0.78 -4.12 -2.76
CA THR A 92 0.22 -3.54 -4.01
C THR A 92 1.15 -3.89 -5.18
N VAL A 93 0.76 -4.90 -5.97
CA VAL A 93 1.60 -5.47 -7.04
C VAL A 93 1.03 -5.31 -8.46
N GLY A 94 -0.24 -4.99 -8.59
CA GLY A 94 -0.94 -5.00 -9.86
C GLY A 94 -1.46 -6.39 -10.28
N PRO A 95 -2.50 -6.44 -11.14
CA PRO A 95 -3.21 -7.68 -11.43
C PRO A 95 -2.35 -8.73 -12.15
N GLN A 96 -1.51 -8.33 -13.10
CA GLN A 96 -0.65 -9.23 -13.86
C GLN A 96 0.39 -9.90 -12.95
N ALA A 97 1.02 -9.14 -12.05
CA ALA A 97 1.99 -9.67 -11.11
C ALA A 97 1.32 -10.62 -10.09
N ALA A 98 0.12 -10.30 -9.59
CA ALA A 98 -0.63 -11.19 -8.71
C ALA A 98 -0.92 -12.54 -9.38
N GLN A 99 -1.32 -12.55 -10.65
CA GLN A 99 -1.54 -13.77 -11.43
C GLN A 99 -0.24 -14.54 -11.71
N GLU A 100 0.88 -13.83 -11.94
CA GLU A 100 2.22 -14.44 -12.04
C GLU A 100 2.57 -15.19 -10.75
N PHE A 101 2.35 -14.56 -9.59
CA PHE A 101 2.67 -15.12 -8.28
C PHE A 101 1.76 -16.29 -7.91
N GLU A 102 0.45 -16.18 -8.19
CA GLU A 102 -0.49 -17.30 -8.06
C GLU A 102 -0.01 -18.52 -8.85
N LYS A 103 0.32 -18.31 -10.13
CA LYS A 103 0.79 -19.41 -10.99
C LYS A 103 2.03 -20.08 -10.43
N ALA A 104 2.99 -19.31 -9.93
CA ALA A 104 4.22 -19.85 -9.33
C ALA A 104 3.92 -20.61 -8.02
N CYS A 105 3.08 -20.05 -7.14
CA CYS A 105 2.65 -20.70 -5.91
C CYS A 105 1.91 -22.01 -6.18
N THR A 106 0.94 -22.00 -7.10
CA THR A 106 0.15 -23.19 -7.48
C THR A 106 1.03 -24.30 -8.08
N ALA A 107 1.99 -23.94 -8.92
CA ALA A 107 2.94 -24.92 -9.48
C ALA A 107 3.79 -25.60 -8.40
N ALA A 108 3.98 -24.95 -7.25
CA ALA A 108 4.70 -25.49 -6.09
C ALA A 108 3.75 -26.14 -5.04
N GLY A 109 2.45 -26.28 -5.36
CA GLY A 109 1.47 -26.87 -4.45
C GLY A 109 1.02 -25.96 -3.30
N LEU A 110 1.24 -24.64 -3.43
CA LEU A 110 0.74 -23.62 -2.50
C LEU A 110 -0.56 -23.01 -3.01
N ARG A 111 -1.33 -22.39 -2.12
CA ARG A 111 -2.51 -21.59 -2.43
C ARG A 111 -2.16 -20.11 -2.35
N TYR A 112 -2.89 -19.27 -3.07
CA TYR A 112 -2.58 -17.84 -3.14
C TYR A 112 -3.84 -16.99 -3.21
N VAL A 113 -3.85 -15.89 -2.47
CA VAL A 113 -4.80 -14.79 -2.60
C VAL A 113 -4.03 -13.46 -2.64
N ASP A 114 -4.43 -12.55 -3.52
CA ASP A 114 -4.04 -11.15 -3.43
C ASP A 114 -5.02 -10.42 -2.52
N ALA A 115 -4.52 -9.80 -1.47
CA ALA A 115 -5.33 -9.19 -0.41
C ALA A 115 -4.80 -7.80 -0.02
N PRO A 116 -4.63 -6.88 -0.99
CA PRO A 116 -4.18 -5.53 -0.69
C PRO A 116 -5.16 -4.81 0.25
N VAL A 117 -4.59 -3.91 1.05
CA VAL A 117 -5.33 -3.20 2.09
C VAL A 117 -5.69 -1.78 1.68
N ALA A 118 -6.84 -1.30 2.13
CA ALA A 118 -7.30 0.07 1.99
C ALA A 118 -7.38 0.74 3.37
N GLY A 119 -6.65 1.82 3.51
CA GLY A 119 -6.38 2.54 4.76
C GLY A 119 -4.89 2.80 4.91
N SER A 120 -4.55 3.63 5.89
CA SER A 120 -3.18 4.01 6.22
C SER A 120 -2.73 3.39 7.56
N THR A 121 -1.64 3.89 8.11
CA THR A 121 -1.09 3.39 9.39
C THR A 121 -2.06 3.50 10.57
N GLY A 122 -2.92 4.53 10.64
CA GLY A 122 -3.94 4.65 11.69
C GLY A 122 -4.90 3.45 11.68
N PRO A 123 -5.70 3.26 10.62
CA PRO A 123 -6.56 2.08 10.48
C PRO A 123 -5.82 0.74 10.61
N ALA A 124 -4.54 0.66 10.19
CA ALA A 124 -3.74 -0.56 10.39
C ALA A 124 -3.48 -0.84 11.88
N THR A 125 -3.17 0.20 12.67
CA THR A 125 -2.95 0.09 14.11
C THR A 125 -4.25 -0.22 14.87
N GLU A 126 -5.37 0.32 14.40
CA GLU A 126 -6.70 0.11 14.98
C GLU A 126 -7.37 -1.22 14.58
N GLY A 127 -6.82 -1.94 13.60
CA GLY A 127 -7.44 -3.16 13.07
C GLY A 127 -8.70 -2.89 12.24
N THR A 128 -8.78 -1.74 11.57
CA THR A 128 -9.98 -1.28 10.85
C THR A 128 -9.77 -1.10 9.34
N LEU A 129 -8.73 -1.73 8.79
CA LEU A 129 -8.44 -1.70 7.36
C LEU A 129 -9.58 -2.29 6.52
N GLY A 130 -9.78 -1.76 5.33
CA GLY A 130 -10.46 -2.49 4.27
C GLY A 130 -9.50 -3.50 3.65
N VAL A 131 -10.00 -4.67 3.25
CA VAL A 131 -9.20 -5.69 2.55
C VAL A 131 -9.93 -6.12 1.28
N LEU A 132 -9.24 -6.01 0.15
CA LEU A 132 -9.78 -6.31 -1.17
C LEU A 132 -9.20 -7.64 -1.65
N VAL A 133 -9.96 -8.74 -1.51
CA VAL A 133 -9.41 -10.08 -1.75
C VAL A 133 -9.75 -10.59 -3.14
N GLY A 134 -8.70 -10.89 -3.91
CA GLY A 134 -8.78 -11.68 -5.13
C GLY A 134 -8.35 -13.11 -4.85
N GLY A 135 -9.19 -14.08 -5.20
CA GLY A 135 -8.92 -15.49 -4.95
C GLY A 135 -10.14 -16.37 -5.14
N SER A 136 -9.98 -17.69 -4.95
CA SER A 136 -11.11 -18.61 -4.90
C SER A 136 -11.97 -18.36 -3.64
N GLU A 137 -13.22 -18.77 -3.65
CA GLU A 137 -14.09 -18.65 -2.48
C GLU A 137 -13.56 -19.46 -1.28
N PRO A 138 -13.12 -20.72 -1.44
CA PRO A 138 -12.52 -21.48 -0.35
C PRO A 138 -11.27 -20.83 0.23
N ASP A 139 -10.38 -20.25 -0.60
CA ASP A 139 -9.17 -19.59 -0.12
C ASP A 139 -9.47 -18.26 0.59
N TYR A 140 -10.48 -17.53 0.12
CA TYR A 140 -11.00 -16.34 0.82
C TYR A 140 -11.56 -16.70 2.20
N ASP A 141 -12.39 -17.73 2.30
CA ASP A 141 -12.98 -18.16 3.57
C ASP A 141 -11.91 -18.61 4.55
N ASP A 142 -10.86 -19.28 4.06
CA ASP A 142 -9.71 -19.71 4.84
C ASP A 142 -8.75 -18.57 5.26
N ALA A 143 -8.63 -17.51 4.43
CA ALA A 143 -7.87 -16.32 4.78
C ALA A 143 -8.60 -15.39 5.76
N ARG A 144 -9.93 -15.33 5.68
CA ARG A 144 -10.76 -14.33 6.36
C ARG A 144 -10.55 -14.25 7.86
N PRO A 145 -10.42 -15.34 8.63
CA PRO A 145 -10.15 -15.26 10.08
C PRO A 145 -8.86 -14.47 10.39
N LEU A 146 -7.80 -14.72 9.61
CA LEU A 146 -6.53 -13.99 9.81
C LEU A 146 -6.65 -12.53 9.36
N LEU A 147 -7.28 -12.26 8.22
CA LEU A 147 -7.53 -10.91 7.73
C LEU A 147 -8.33 -10.06 8.71
N SER A 148 -9.25 -10.67 9.47
CA SER A 148 -10.08 -10.00 10.47
C SER A 148 -9.30 -9.52 11.70
N LEU A 149 -8.04 -9.89 11.85
CA LEU A 149 -7.19 -9.39 12.93
C LEU A 149 -6.79 -7.92 12.72
N TRP A 150 -6.63 -7.51 11.44
CA TRP A 150 -6.25 -6.12 11.09
C TRP A 150 -7.25 -5.39 10.20
N GLY A 151 -8.29 -6.07 9.74
CA GLY A 151 -9.34 -5.52 8.89
C GLY A 151 -10.70 -5.47 9.58
N ALA A 152 -11.49 -4.44 9.28
CA ALA A 152 -12.88 -4.39 9.74
C ALA A 152 -13.70 -5.46 9.00
N PRO A 153 -14.40 -6.36 9.71
CA PRO A 153 -15.09 -7.51 9.10
C PRO A 153 -16.03 -7.13 7.93
N GLU A 154 -16.72 -6.01 8.03
CA GLU A 154 -17.63 -5.49 7.01
C GLU A 154 -16.92 -4.86 5.80
N LYS A 155 -15.60 -4.61 5.92
CA LYS A 155 -14.74 -4.05 4.85
C LYS A 155 -13.83 -5.11 4.22
N ILE A 156 -13.86 -6.35 4.70
CA ILE A 156 -13.13 -7.47 4.08
C ILE A 156 -14.03 -8.09 3.01
N ARG A 157 -13.63 -7.96 1.75
CA ARG A 157 -14.49 -8.35 0.62
C ARG A 157 -13.71 -9.17 -0.39
N ARG A 158 -14.27 -10.31 -0.78
CA ARG A 158 -13.84 -11.00 -2.00
C ARG A 158 -14.39 -10.23 -3.20
N VAL A 159 -13.51 -9.80 -4.08
CA VAL A 159 -13.85 -8.92 -5.22
C VAL A 159 -13.69 -9.61 -6.57
N GLY A 160 -13.22 -10.86 -6.60
CA GLY A 160 -13.08 -11.65 -7.83
C GLY A 160 -12.03 -12.75 -7.71
N ALA A 161 -11.58 -13.26 -8.85
CA ALA A 161 -10.43 -14.15 -8.94
C ALA A 161 -9.13 -13.42 -8.58
N VAL A 162 -8.01 -14.16 -8.49
CA VAL A 162 -6.68 -13.56 -8.24
C VAL A 162 -6.37 -12.47 -9.27
N GLY A 163 -5.85 -11.36 -8.78
CA GLY A 163 -5.62 -10.12 -9.52
C GLY A 163 -6.74 -9.10 -9.37
N ALA A 164 -7.97 -9.49 -9.00
CA ALA A 164 -9.08 -8.56 -8.84
C ALA A 164 -8.90 -7.61 -7.64
N GLY A 165 -8.35 -8.10 -6.52
CA GLY A 165 -8.01 -7.28 -5.36
C GLY A 165 -6.97 -6.23 -5.72
N SER A 166 -5.90 -6.64 -6.39
CA SER A 166 -4.83 -5.77 -6.88
C SER A 166 -5.35 -4.74 -7.88
N ALA A 167 -6.20 -5.15 -8.84
CA ALA A 167 -6.81 -4.23 -9.81
C ALA A 167 -7.67 -3.16 -9.09
N MET A 168 -8.52 -3.57 -8.16
CA MET A 168 -9.35 -2.64 -7.40
C MET A 168 -8.50 -1.68 -6.55
N LYS A 169 -7.42 -2.17 -5.95
CA LYS A 169 -6.47 -1.35 -5.20
C LYS A 169 -5.81 -0.30 -6.08
N LEU A 170 -5.41 -0.63 -7.29
CA LEU A 170 -4.85 0.34 -8.24
C LEU A 170 -5.86 1.43 -8.58
N CYS A 171 -7.13 1.07 -8.85
CA CYS A 171 -8.18 2.07 -9.10
C CYS A 171 -8.36 3.03 -7.90
N VAL A 172 -8.34 2.52 -6.67
CA VAL A 172 -8.45 3.34 -5.45
C VAL A 172 -7.26 4.30 -5.33
N ASN A 173 -6.03 3.80 -5.48
CA ASN A 173 -4.83 4.62 -5.31
C ASN A 173 -4.60 5.58 -6.49
N GLN A 174 -5.00 5.18 -7.70
CA GLN A 174 -5.04 6.07 -8.86
C GLN A 174 -5.95 7.28 -8.59
N GLY A 175 -7.18 7.05 -8.12
CA GLY A 175 -8.09 8.14 -7.74
C GLY A 175 -7.52 9.06 -6.65
N LEU A 176 -6.80 8.49 -5.66
CA LEU A 176 -6.12 9.26 -4.62
C LEU A 176 -5.03 10.17 -5.20
N GLY A 177 -4.20 9.63 -6.10
CA GLY A 177 -3.11 10.39 -6.73
C GLY A 177 -3.63 11.53 -7.62
N VAL A 178 -4.68 11.27 -8.40
CA VAL A 178 -5.36 12.29 -9.23
C VAL A 178 -5.96 13.39 -8.35
N MET A 179 -6.59 13.03 -7.24
CA MET A 179 -7.16 14.00 -6.29
C MET A 179 -6.06 14.88 -5.66
N ALA A 180 -4.94 14.29 -5.25
CA ALA A 180 -3.82 15.04 -4.68
C ALA A 180 -3.19 16.00 -5.70
N ALA A 181 -3.00 15.55 -6.95
CA ALA A 181 -2.48 16.39 -8.02
C ALA A 181 -3.44 17.56 -8.35
N GLY A 182 -4.74 17.29 -8.49
CA GLY A 182 -5.74 18.32 -8.75
C GLY A 182 -5.86 19.36 -7.63
N LEU A 183 -5.69 18.93 -6.36
CA LEU A 183 -5.60 19.86 -5.23
C LEU A 183 -4.38 20.78 -5.37
N GLY A 184 -3.21 20.23 -5.74
CA GLY A 184 -2.00 21.01 -5.95
C GLY A 184 -2.17 22.06 -7.06
N GLU A 185 -2.79 21.70 -8.20
CA GLU A 185 -3.10 22.65 -9.28
C GLU A 185 -4.10 23.73 -8.83
N SER A 186 -5.11 23.37 -8.03
CA SER A 186 -6.06 24.34 -7.48
C SER A 186 -5.37 25.35 -6.57
N LEU A 187 -4.44 24.90 -5.72
CA LEU A 187 -3.65 25.76 -4.85
C LEU A 187 -2.70 26.67 -5.67
N ARG A 188 -2.09 26.13 -6.71
CA ARG A 188 -1.24 26.89 -7.64
C ARG A 188 -2.03 27.99 -8.34
N LEU A 189 -3.18 27.66 -8.92
CA LEU A 189 -4.07 28.64 -9.56
C LEU A 189 -4.46 29.74 -8.58
N GLY A 190 -4.83 29.40 -7.35
CA GLY A 190 -5.18 30.37 -6.30
C GLY A 190 -4.01 31.32 -6.00
N ARG A 191 -2.79 30.80 -5.87
CA ARG A 191 -1.58 31.59 -5.70
C ARG A 191 -1.38 32.58 -6.87
N ASP A 192 -1.51 32.10 -8.09
CA ASP A 192 -1.29 32.92 -9.30
C ASP A 192 -2.36 34.01 -9.46
N LEU A 193 -3.56 33.78 -8.88
CA LEU A 193 -4.65 34.77 -8.79
C LEU A 193 -4.58 35.66 -7.53
N GLY A 194 -3.57 35.49 -6.69
CA GLY A 194 -3.36 36.31 -5.49
C GLY A 194 -4.32 36.01 -4.35
N LEU A 195 -4.93 34.81 -4.32
CA LEU A 195 -5.81 34.40 -3.24
C LEU A 195 -5.04 34.03 -1.96
N ASP A 196 -5.63 34.32 -0.80
CA ASP A 196 -5.10 33.83 0.47
C ASP A 196 -5.19 32.31 0.55
N ARG A 197 -4.08 31.66 0.89
CA ARG A 197 -3.98 30.20 0.93
C ARG A 197 -4.93 29.57 1.94
N ALA A 198 -5.08 30.17 3.13
CA ALA A 198 -5.94 29.61 4.18
C ALA A 198 -7.41 29.72 3.78
N ALA A 199 -7.83 30.87 3.27
CA ALA A 199 -9.19 31.05 2.74
C ALA A 199 -9.51 30.11 1.58
N LEU A 200 -8.53 29.85 0.69
CA LEU A 200 -8.69 28.90 -0.40
C LEU A 200 -8.83 27.45 0.13
N LEU A 201 -8.01 27.06 1.11
CA LEU A 201 -8.14 25.73 1.75
C LEU A 201 -9.49 25.56 2.43
N ASP A 202 -10.04 26.61 3.09
CA ASP A 202 -11.39 26.60 3.68
C ASP A 202 -12.46 26.38 2.61
N ALA A 203 -12.38 27.10 1.50
CA ALA A 203 -13.30 26.95 0.40
C ALA A 203 -13.25 25.53 -0.20
N LEU A 204 -12.06 25.02 -0.45
CA LEU A 204 -11.85 23.67 -1.03
C LEU A 204 -12.29 22.56 -0.06
N ALA A 205 -12.17 22.76 1.26
CA ALA A 205 -12.59 21.78 2.26
C ALA A 205 -14.11 21.53 2.24
N SER A 206 -14.92 22.50 1.78
CA SER A 206 -16.35 22.34 1.61
C SER A 206 -16.78 21.69 0.28
N THR A 207 -15.81 21.26 -0.55
CA THR A 207 -16.01 20.61 -1.86
C THR A 207 -15.63 19.14 -1.84
N THR A 208 -15.41 18.56 -3.04
CA THR A 208 -14.90 17.18 -3.22
C THR A 208 -13.55 16.94 -2.57
N TYR A 209 -12.76 17.98 -2.28
CA TYR A 209 -11.49 17.85 -1.57
C TYR A 209 -11.62 17.71 -0.04
N GLY A 210 -12.82 17.82 0.52
CA GLY A 210 -13.07 17.83 1.97
C GLY A 210 -12.49 16.60 2.68
N TRP A 211 -12.61 15.40 2.10
CA TRP A 211 -12.05 14.19 2.67
C TRP A 211 -10.51 14.26 2.74
N LEU A 212 -9.85 14.68 1.66
CA LEU A 212 -8.39 14.81 1.59
C LEU A 212 -7.88 15.88 2.55
N LEU A 213 -8.52 17.05 2.54
CA LEU A 213 -8.15 18.17 3.42
C LEU A 213 -8.41 17.85 4.89
N GLY A 214 -9.44 17.08 5.22
CA GLY A 214 -9.68 16.60 6.58
C GLY A 214 -8.51 15.80 7.18
N GLN A 215 -7.69 15.20 6.34
CA GLN A 215 -6.52 14.41 6.76
C GLN A 215 -5.18 15.14 6.58
N LYS A 216 -5.05 15.98 5.54
CA LYS A 216 -3.76 16.49 5.07
C LYS A 216 -3.59 18.00 5.22
N ARG A 217 -4.63 18.72 5.63
CA ARG A 217 -4.59 20.18 5.80
C ARG A 217 -3.41 20.66 6.67
N PRO A 218 -3.13 20.09 7.86
CA PRO A 218 -2.00 20.54 8.67
C PRO A 218 -0.66 20.48 7.95
N MET A 219 -0.44 19.43 7.13
CA MET A 219 0.78 19.27 6.32
C MET A 219 0.86 20.32 5.21
N LEU A 220 -0.28 20.63 4.58
CA LEU A 220 -0.34 21.63 3.50
C LEU A 220 -0.17 23.06 4.02
N GLU A 221 -0.62 23.35 5.24
CA GLU A 221 -0.44 24.65 5.91
C GLU A 221 0.99 24.84 6.40
N SER A 222 1.58 23.81 7.03
CA SER A 222 2.95 23.87 7.57
C SER A 222 4.02 23.62 6.51
N GLN A 223 3.66 23.04 5.37
CA GLN A 223 4.58 22.52 4.34
C GLN A 223 5.57 21.48 4.90
N ASP A 224 5.18 20.79 5.97
CA ASP A 224 5.92 19.68 6.56
C ASP A 224 5.18 18.35 6.28
N TYR A 225 5.78 17.51 5.46
CA TYR A 225 5.22 16.23 5.01
C TYR A 225 5.90 15.02 5.68
N SER A 226 6.70 15.26 6.71
CA SER A 226 7.51 14.22 7.38
C SER A 226 6.67 13.20 8.16
N ALA A 227 5.48 13.60 8.66
CA ALA A 227 4.55 12.72 9.39
C ALA A 227 3.82 11.74 8.44
N THR A 228 4.58 10.91 7.76
CA THR A 228 4.13 10.05 6.66
C THR A 228 3.17 8.96 7.10
N THR A 229 1.99 8.92 6.51
CA THR A 229 1.01 7.84 6.66
C THR A 229 0.97 6.92 5.42
N PHE A 230 1.17 7.48 4.24
CA PHE A 230 1.36 6.82 2.96
C PHE A 230 2.35 7.65 2.15
N SER A 231 3.50 7.08 1.81
CA SER A 231 4.59 7.86 1.22
C SER A 231 4.43 8.13 -0.27
N LEU A 232 5.04 9.22 -0.72
CA LEU A 232 4.96 9.67 -2.11
C LEU A 232 5.59 8.67 -3.08
N ASP A 233 6.66 8.00 -2.71
CA ASP A 233 7.29 6.95 -3.52
C ASP A 233 6.36 5.74 -3.72
N LEU A 234 5.58 5.36 -2.70
CA LEU A 234 4.56 4.32 -2.82
C LEU A 234 3.40 4.77 -3.73
N LEU A 235 2.94 6.03 -3.59
CA LEU A 235 1.91 6.57 -4.49
C LEU A 235 2.40 6.60 -5.94
N ALA A 236 3.61 7.10 -6.20
CA ALA A 236 4.19 7.15 -7.54
C ALA A 236 4.31 5.75 -8.16
N LYS A 237 4.77 4.75 -7.39
CA LYS A 237 4.77 3.34 -7.82
C LYS A 237 3.37 2.85 -8.16
N ASP A 238 2.35 3.16 -7.35
CA ASP A 238 0.99 2.69 -7.59
C ASP A 238 0.37 3.35 -8.84
N LEU A 239 0.68 4.64 -9.09
CA LEU A 239 0.29 5.32 -10.33
C LEU A 239 0.97 4.70 -11.57
N ASP A 240 2.26 4.36 -11.47
CA ASP A 240 2.98 3.66 -12.53
C ASP A 240 2.37 2.29 -12.84
N LEU A 241 2.09 1.50 -11.79
CA LEU A 241 1.40 0.22 -11.93
C LEU A 241 0.00 0.38 -12.57
N ALA A 242 -0.73 1.44 -12.23
CA ALA A 242 -2.03 1.71 -12.83
C ALA A 242 -1.92 2.05 -14.32
N LEU A 243 -0.88 2.80 -14.73
CA LEU A 243 -0.61 3.12 -16.13
C LEU A 243 -0.22 1.88 -16.96
N GLN A 244 0.35 0.86 -16.30
CA GLN A 244 0.78 -0.39 -16.94
C GLN A 244 -0.29 -1.50 -16.90
N ALA A 245 -1.34 -1.34 -16.09
CA ALA A 245 -2.30 -2.40 -15.82
C ALA A 245 -3.29 -2.69 -16.95
N GLY A 246 -3.45 -1.79 -17.92
CA GLY A 246 -4.39 -1.95 -19.04
C GLY A 246 -4.02 -1.09 -20.24
N ASP A 247 -4.77 -1.27 -21.34
CA ASP A 247 -4.52 -0.60 -22.62
C ASP A 247 -5.20 0.79 -22.71
N THR A 248 -5.93 1.20 -21.67
CA THR A 248 -6.65 2.48 -21.65
C THR A 248 -5.66 3.64 -21.45
N ASP A 249 -5.76 4.68 -22.26
CA ASP A 249 -5.02 5.91 -22.02
C ASP A 249 -5.59 6.65 -20.79
N LEU A 250 -4.78 6.72 -19.74
CA LEU A 250 -5.10 7.38 -18.47
C LEU A 250 -4.37 8.74 -18.41
N ALA A 251 -4.75 9.69 -19.27
CA ALA A 251 -4.06 10.98 -19.43
C ALA A 251 -3.91 11.74 -18.08
N VAL A 252 -4.95 11.79 -17.24
CA VAL A 252 -4.92 12.47 -15.94
C VAL A 252 -4.00 11.75 -14.98
N THR A 253 -4.01 10.40 -14.97
CA THR A 253 -3.10 9.59 -14.16
C THR A 253 -1.64 9.82 -14.57
N ARG A 254 -1.38 9.90 -15.88
CA ARG A 254 -0.05 10.16 -16.41
C ARG A 254 0.47 11.51 -15.92
N ALA A 255 -0.33 12.58 -16.04
CA ALA A 255 0.03 13.90 -15.52
C ALA A 255 0.30 13.88 -14.01
N SER A 256 -0.54 13.17 -13.24
CA SER A 256 -0.35 13.01 -11.79
C SER A 256 0.93 12.24 -11.47
N TYR A 257 1.24 11.18 -12.21
CA TYR A 257 2.49 10.41 -12.07
C TYR A 257 3.73 11.24 -12.38
N GLU A 258 3.69 12.03 -13.45
CA GLU A 258 4.78 12.93 -13.81
C GLU A 258 5.00 14.00 -12.72
N GLY A 259 3.93 14.56 -12.16
CA GLY A 259 4.00 15.46 -11.01
C GLY A 259 4.65 14.78 -9.79
N ALA A 260 4.24 13.54 -9.47
CA ALA A 260 4.84 12.77 -8.38
C ALA A 260 6.33 12.50 -8.63
N ARG A 261 6.73 12.17 -9.85
CA ARG A 261 8.15 11.99 -10.21
C ARG A 261 8.97 13.27 -10.03
N ARG A 262 8.42 14.44 -10.40
CA ARG A 262 9.11 15.72 -10.17
C ARG A 262 9.27 16.00 -8.68
N ALA A 263 8.23 15.77 -7.87
CA ALA A 263 8.31 15.92 -6.43
C ALA A 263 9.34 14.95 -5.79
N LEU A 264 9.41 13.70 -6.25
CA LEU A 264 10.45 12.76 -5.82
C LEU A 264 11.86 13.25 -6.17
N ALA A 265 12.05 13.79 -7.39
CA ALA A 265 13.32 14.35 -7.82
C ALA A 265 13.72 15.62 -7.02
N ALA A 266 12.75 16.36 -6.50
CA ALA A 266 12.94 17.50 -5.60
C ALA A 266 13.26 17.11 -4.14
N GLY A 267 13.29 15.81 -3.81
CA GLY A 267 13.73 15.31 -2.50
C GLY A 267 12.61 14.84 -1.57
N HIS A 268 11.34 14.82 -1.99
CA HIS A 268 10.19 14.42 -1.19
C HIS A 268 10.00 12.90 -1.06
N SER A 269 11.05 12.10 -1.36
CA SER A 269 10.99 10.64 -1.18
C SER A 269 10.84 10.28 0.29
N GLY A 270 9.93 9.35 0.59
CA GLY A 270 9.64 8.92 1.96
C GLY A 270 8.71 9.85 2.74
N GLU A 271 8.44 11.05 2.26
CA GLU A 271 7.44 11.97 2.82
C GLU A 271 6.01 11.52 2.47
N ASP A 272 5.03 12.08 3.15
CA ASP A 272 3.62 11.78 2.88
C ASP A 272 3.23 12.22 1.45
N TYR A 273 2.32 11.47 0.83
CA TYR A 273 1.85 11.79 -0.53
C TYR A 273 1.21 13.19 -0.68
N ALA A 274 0.84 13.84 0.43
CA ALA A 274 0.40 15.24 0.43
C ALA A 274 1.49 16.18 -0.13
N ALA A 275 2.76 15.77 -0.10
CA ALA A 275 3.87 16.48 -0.73
C ALA A 275 3.67 16.65 -2.25
N LEU A 276 2.91 15.76 -2.91
CA LEU A 276 2.54 15.96 -4.32
C LEU A 276 1.73 17.25 -4.51
N ALA A 277 0.70 17.45 -3.70
CA ALA A 277 -0.12 18.66 -3.77
C ALA A 277 0.70 19.91 -3.39
N GLY A 278 1.54 19.82 -2.36
CA GLY A 278 2.42 20.92 -1.96
C GLY A 278 3.43 21.28 -3.04
N HIS A 279 4.13 20.29 -3.59
CA HIS A 279 5.12 20.51 -4.64
C HIS A 279 4.48 21.17 -5.89
N LEU A 280 3.35 20.65 -6.37
CA LEU A 280 2.64 21.21 -7.52
C LEU A 280 2.11 22.63 -7.25
N ALA A 281 1.70 22.92 -6.01
CA ALA A 281 1.26 24.26 -5.61
C ALA A 281 2.40 25.29 -5.68
N ASP A 282 3.62 24.88 -5.32
CA ASP A 282 4.78 25.78 -5.16
C ASP A 282 5.72 25.73 -6.37
N GLU A 283 5.52 24.79 -7.30
CA GLU A 283 6.31 24.67 -8.54
C GLU A 283 6.27 25.98 -9.36
N ALA A 284 7.43 26.49 -9.75
CA ALA A 284 7.50 27.66 -10.61
C ALA A 284 6.79 27.39 -11.96
N ALA A 285 6.21 28.43 -12.56
CA ALA A 285 5.65 28.28 -13.90
C ALA A 285 6.78 27.79 -14.84
N ALA A 286 6.55 26.66 -15.51
CA ALA A 286 7.42 26.26 -16.60
C ALA A 286 7.41 27.38 -17.65
N ASP A 287 8.58 27.77 -18.16
CA ASP A 287 8.63 28.69 -19.27
C ASP A 287 7.70 28.18 -20.37
N PRO A 288 6.82 29.03 -20.93
CA PRO A 288 5.95 28.60 -22.02
C PRO A 288 6.82 28.06 -23.17
N PRO A 289 6.40 26.99 -23.83
CA PRO A 289 7.14 26.49 -24.98
C PRO A 289 7.31 27.63 -25.98
N ARG A 290 8.56 27.92 -26.34
CA ARG A 290 8.93 28.93 -27.34
C ARG A 290 8.45 28.54 -28.72
#